data_dd1cbf1a6e7140c79c19d2e423d9d29c
#
_entry.id   dd1cbf1a6e7140c79c19d2e423d9d29c
#
_cell.length_a   1.000
_cell.length_b   1.000
_cell.length_c   1.000
_cell.angle_alpha   90.00
_cell.angle_beta   90.00
_cell.angle_gamma   90.00
#
_symmetry.space_group_name_H-M   'P 1'
#
loop_
_entity.id
_entity.type
_entity.pdbx_description
1 polymer ?
#
loop_
_entity_poly.entity_id
_entity_poly.type
_entity_poly.pdbx_seq_one_letter_code
_entity_poly.pdbx_strand_id
1 'polypeptide(L)'
;QKGETVTLDGKTYTPDMVLGPARKGLKVTYCTDTRPIPSISEHAKGSDLFICEGMYGEPEKQAKAKEFKHMTFYEAAKLAKDAEAAEMWLTHFSPSLVGPQRYMDEVQKIFPAAELGKDGRSVELLFEEETKNE
;
A
#
# COMPACT_ATOMS: atom_id res chain seq x y z
N GLN A 1 3.30 3.34 26.62
CA GLN A 1 4.19 3.39 25.43
C GLN A 1 4.58 4.81 25.00
N LYS A 2 4.33 5.82 25.81
CA LYS A 2 4.65 7.23 25.50
C LYS A 2 6.13 7.60 25.70
N GLY A 3 6.99 6.66 26.04
CA GLY A 3 8.40 6.90 26.29
C GLY A 3 8.69 7.67 27.59
N GLU A 4 7.74 7.73 28.51
CA GLU A 4 7.86 8.46 29.78
C GLU A 4 8.51 7.61 30.87
N THR A 5 9.33 8.23 31.69
CA THR A 5 9.88 7.63 32.91
C THR A 5 8.85 7.70 34.02
N VAL A 6 8.65 6.61 34.75
CA VAL A 6 7.69 6.50 35.85
C VAL A 6 8.41 6.15 37.13
N THR A 7 8.07 6.84 38.21
CA THR A 7 8.55 6.51 39.57
C THR A 7 7.40 5.95 40.38
N LEU A 8 7.59 4.74 40.91
CA LEU A 8 6.61 4.04 41.73
C LEU A 8 7.31 3.41 42.94
N ASP A 9 6.77 3.58 44.14
CA ASP A 9 7.35 3.06 45.40
C ASP A 9 8.85 3.39 45.57
N GLY A 10 9.28 4.58 45.20
CA GLY A 10 10.67 5.04 45.26
C GLY A 10 11.60 4.43 44.22
N LYS A 11 11.08 3.62 43.26
CA LYS A 11 11.84 3.05 42.15
C LYS A 11 11.48 3.78 40.88
N THR A 12 12.51 4.10 40.09
CA THR A 12 12.36 4.73 38.77
C THR A 12 12.39 3.68 37.69
N TYR A 13 11.37 3.67 36.83
CA TYR A 13 11.26 2.78 35.70
C TYR A 13 11.39 3.59 34.41
N THR A 14 12.37 3.24 33.60
CA THR A 14 12.62 3.85 32.30
C THR A 14 12.04 2.97 31.19
N PRO A 15 11.70 3.54 30.01
CA PRO A 15 11.13 2.76 28.90
C PRO A 15 11.99 1.59 28.47
N ASP A 16 13.30 1.71 28.47
CA ASP A 16 14.26 0.68 28.08
C ASP A 16 14.26 -0.55 29.00
N MET A 17 13.75 -0.44 30.22
CA MET A 17 13.62 -1.57 31.17
C MET A 17 12.50 -2.54 30.79
N VAL A 18 11.48 -2.07 30.04
CA VAL A 18 10.26 -2.81 29.75
C VAL A 18 9.93 -2.88 28.26
N LEU A 19 10.56 -2.07 27.46
CA LEU A 19 10.38 -2.04 26.00
C LEU A 19 11.57 -2.68 25.30
N GLY A 20 11.28 -3.48 24.28
CA GLY A 20 12.29 -3.92 23.34
C GLY A 20 12.76 -2.78 22.43
N PRO A 21 13.68 -3.06 21.51
CA PRO A 21 14.11 -2.08 20.51
C PRO A 21 12.94 -1.58 19.67
N ALA A 22 13.06 -0.36 19.21
CA ALA A 22 12.07 0.20 18.28
C ALA A 22 12.09 -0.60 16.98
N ARG A 23 10.91 -0.94 16.47
CA ARG A 23 10.75 -1.62 15.18
C ARG A 23 9.81 -0.85 14.28
N LYS A 24 10.00 -1.01 12.97
CA LYS A 24 9.09 -0.46 11.96
C LYS A 24 7.70 -1.09 12.14
N GLY A 25 6.66 -0.26 12.18
CA GLY A 25 5.28 -0.73 12.16
C GLY A 25 4.87 -1.23 10.77
N LEU A 26 3.73 -1.89 10.69
CA LEU A 26 3.09 -2.27 9.44
C LEU A 26 2.16 -1.15 8.96
N LYS A 27 2.11 -0.95 7.65
CA LYS A 27 1.28 0.09 7.03
C LYS A 27 0.50 -0.48 5.86
N VAL A 28 -0.82 -0.35 5.92
CA VAL A 28 -1.72 -0.62 4.82
C VAL A 28 -2.38 0.69 4.41
N THR A 29 -2.36 0.99 3.13
CA THR A 29 -3.06 2.16 2.57
C THR A 29 -4.14 1.69 1.61
N TYR A 30 -5.35 2.20 1.77
CA TYR A 30 -6.48 1.93 0.90
C TYR A 30 -6.94 3.21 0.21
N CYS A 31 -7.06 3.17 -1.10
CA CYS A 31 -7.46 4.30 -1.94
C CYS A 31 -8.46 3.83 -2.99
N THR A 32 -9.62 4.47 -3.02
CA THR A 32 -10.70 4.15 -3.96
C THR A 32 -11.27 5.43 -4.57
N ASP A 33 -12.06 5.30 -5.63
CA ASP A 33 -12.87 6.32 -6.30
C ASP A 33 -12.20 7.70 -6.43
N THR A 34 -11.05 7.78 -7.10
CA THR A 34 -10.35 9.05 -7.25
C THR A 34 -9.45 9.10 -8.48
N ARG A 35 -9.16 10.32 -8.92
CA ARG A 35 -8.06 10.60 -9.84
C ARG A 35 -6.72 10.54 -9.07
N PRO A 36 -5.61 10.18 -9.75
CA PRO A 36 -4.29 10.27 -9.12
C PRO A 36 -3.95 11.71 -8.76
N ILE A 37 -3.63 11.92 -7.49
CA ILE A 37 -3.14 13.19 -6.96
C ILE A 37 -1.91 12.94 -6.09
N PRO A 38 -0.99 13.91 -5.95
CA PRO A 38 0.26 13.72 -5.22
C PRO A 38 0.09 13.26 -3.78
N SER A 39 -0.95 13.72 -3.09
CA SER A 39 -1.22 13.35 -1.70
C SER A 39 -1.44 11.84 -1.50
N ILE A 40 -1.91 11.12 -2.53
CA ILE A 40 -2.08 9.66 -2.44
C ILE A 40 -0.73 8.97 -2.27
N SER A 41 0.24 9.28 -3.13
CA SER A 41 1.58 8.69 -3.03
C SER A 41 2.32 9.13 -1.76
N GLU A 42 2.10 10.36 -1.31
CA GLU A 42 2.65 10.87 -0.05
C GLU A 42 2.13 10.07 1.16
N HIS A 43 0.80 9.88 1.25
CA HIS A 43 0.19 9.09 2.32
C HIS A 43 0.49 7.60 2.22
N ALA A 44 0.60 7.06 1.01
CA ALA A 44 0.93 5.65 0.77
C ALA A 44 2.42 5.34 0.94
N LYS A 45 3.27 6.34 1.15
CA LYS A 45 4.72 6.16 1.20
C LYS A 45 5.14 5.08 2.20
N GLY A 46 5.92 4.11 1.70
CA GLY A 46 6.45 3.01 2.49
C GLY A 46 5.39 2.02 2.96
N SER A 47 4.21 1.97 2.34
CA SER A 47 3.19 0.98 2.66
C SER A 47 3.68 -0.44 2.40
N ASP A 48 3.42 -1.34 3.32
CA ASP A 48 3.64 -2.78 3.13
C ASP A 48 2.62 -3.35 2.14
N LEU A 49 1.41 -2.81 2.14
CA LEU A 49 0.38 -3.09 1.16
C LEU A 49 -0.36 -1.80 0.79
N PHE A 50 -0.43 -1.52 -0.51
CA PHE A 50 -1.21 -0.44 -1.08
C PHE A 50 -2.36 -1.02 -1.92
N ILE A 51 -3.60 -0.87 -1.43
CA ILE A 51 -4.80 -1.29 -2.13
C ILE A 51 -5.36 -0.04 -2.83
N CYS A 52 -5.41 -0.08 -4.15
CA CYS A 52 -5.79 1.09 -4.95
C CYS A 52 -6.82 0.73 -6.01
N GLU A 53 -7.73 1.66 -6.28
CA GLU A 53 -8.61 1.49 -7.43
C GLU A 53 -7.82 1.36 -8.72
N GLY A 54 -8.35 0.59 -9.65
CA GLY A 54 -7.95 0.53 -11.04
C GLY A 54 -9.19 0.22 -11.86
N MET A 55 -9.99 1.24 -12.15
CA MET A 55 -11.26 1.07 -12.85
C MET A 55 -11.06 0.51 -14.25
N TYR A 56 -10.01 0.95 -14.94
CA TYR A 56 -9.77 0.62 -16.34
C TYR A 56 -8.38 0.02 -16.56
N GLY A 57 -8.34 -1.15 -17.17
CA GLY A 57 -7.09 -1.79 -17.61
C GLY A 57 -6.69 -1.43 -19.06
N GLU A 58 -7.66 -1.00 -19.85
CA GLU A 58 -7.44 -0.65 -21.26
C GLU A 58 -6.77 0.73 -21.38
N PRO A 59 -5.59 0.83 -22.04
CA PRO A 59 -4.88 2.12 -22.18
C PRO A 59 -5.70 3.22 -22.87
N GLU A 60 -6.54 2.84 -23.84
CA GLU A 60 -7.40 3.76 -24.58
C GLU A 60 -8.51 4.38 -23.72
N LYS A 61 -8.80 3.83 -22.57
CA LYS A 61 -9.81 4.37 -21.63
C LYS A 61 -9.27 5.46 -20.69
N GLN A 62 -8.07 5.95 -20.92
CA GLN A 62 -7.49 7.04 -20.12
C GLN A 62 -8.38 8.30 -20.08
N ALA A 63 -8.98 8.68 -21.23
CA ALA A 63 -9.89 9.82 -21.27
C ALA A 63 -11.16 9.56 -20.44
N LYS A 64 -11.68 8.33 -20.50
CA LYS A 64 -12.84 7.91 -19.72
C LYS A 64 -12.55 7.91 -18.21
N ALA A 65 -11.37 7.48 -17.81
CA ALA A 65 -10.94 7.55 -16.43
C ALA A 65 -10.93 8.99 -15.91
N LYS A 66 -10.48 9.95 -16.72
CA LYS A 66 -10.51 11.37 -16.36
C LYS A 66 -11.94 11.90 -16.24
N GLU A 67 -12.79 11.58 -17.20
CA GLU A 67 -14.19 12.03 -17.24
C GLU A 67 -14.97 11.55 -16.01
N PHE A 68 -14.84 10.28 -15.66
CA PHE A 68 -15.55 9.67 -14.54
C PHE A 68 -14.81 9.73 -13.21
N LYS A 69 -13.64 10.41 -13.15
CA LYS A 69 -12.84 10.64 -11.95
C LYS A 69 -12.32 9.35 -11.29
N HIS A 70 -11.90 8.40 -12.13
CA HIS A 70 -11.26 7.16 -11.76
C HIS A 70 -9.83 7.09 -12.27
N MET A 71 -9.15 5.98 -11.99
CA MET A 71 -7.79 5.69 -12.46
C MET A 71 -7.76 4.53 -13.45
N THR A 72 -6.73 4.53 -14.30
CA THR A 72 -6.30 3.34 -15.01
C THR A 72 -5.34 2.51 -14.13
N PHE A 73 -5.14 1.25 -14.49
CA PHE A 73 -4.15 0.38 -13.84
C PHE A 73 -2.74 1.02 -13.83
N TYR A 74 -2.39 1.69 -14.91
CA TYR A 74 -1.06 2.31 -15.09
C TYR A 74 -0.87 3.52 -14.18
N GLU A 75 -1.90 4.31 -13.99
CA GLU A 75 -1.88 5.45 -13.06
C GLU A 75 -1.75 4.97 -11.61
N ALA A 76 -2.49 3.92 -11.23
CA ALA A 76 -2.37 3.30 -9.92
C ALA A 76 -0.97 2.72 -9.68
N ALA A 77 -0.41 2.02 -10.67
CA ALA A 77 0.94 1.48 -10.60
C ALA A 77 2.00 2.57 -10.43
N LYS A 78 1.84 3.70 -11.09
CA LYS A 78 2.73 4.86 -10.92
C LYS A 78 2.65 5.43 -9.49
N LEU A 79 1.45 5.52 -8.92
CA LEU A 79 1.29 5.94 -7.52
C LEU A 79 2.02 5.01 -6.56
N ALA A 80 1.89 3.69 -6.76
CA ALA A 80 2.58 2.69 -5.95
C ALA A 80 4.11 2.80 -6.06
N LYS A 81 4.62 3.02 -7.27
CA LYS A 81 6.04 3.26 -7.53
C LYS A 81 6.54 4.51 -6.82
N ASP A 82 5.84 5.63 -6.97
CA ASP A 82 6.21 6.92 -6.36
C ASP A 82 6.13 6.84 -4.82
N ALA A 83 5.19 6.05 -4.30
CA ALA A 83 5.04 5.78 -2.87
C ALA A 83 6.08 4.81 -2.31
N GLU A 84 6.85 4.14 -3.15
CA GLU A 84 7.75 3.06 -2.72
C GLU A 84 7.05 1.99 -1.88
N ALA A 85 5.81 1.63 -2.28
CA ALA A 85 5.06 0.57 -1.64
C ALA A 85 5.74 -0.79 -1.87
N ALA A 86 5.60 -1.72 -0.92
CA ALA A 86 6.16 -3.06 -1.07
C ALA A 86 5.32 -3.92 -2.02
N GLU A 87 4.00 -3.79 -1.94
CA GLU A 87 3.03 -4.53 -2.75
C GLU A 87 1.82 -3.64 -3.05
N MET A 88 1.21 -3.85 -4.22
CA MET A 88 -0.04 -3.18 -4.59
C MET A 88 -1.07 -4.20 -5.06
N TRP A 89 -2.30 -4.05 -4.59
CA TRP A 89 -3.46 -4.73 -5.13
C TRP A 89 -4.37 -3.76 -5.85
N LEU A 90 -4.65 -4.05 -7.12
CA LEU A 90 -5.65 -3.32 -7.90
C LEU A 90 -7.05 -3.86 -7.60
N THR A 91 -7.98 -2.97 -7.38
CA THR A 91 -9.38 -3.29 -7.05
C THR A 91 -10.34 -2.34 -7.78
N HIS A 92 -11.63 -2.46 -7.52
CA HIS A 92 -12.66 -1.55 -8.04
C HIS A 92 -12.70 -1.49 -9.57
N PHE A 93 -12.68 -2.68 -10.20
CA PHE A 93 -12.69 -2.80 -11.65
C PHE A 93 -14.03 -2.38 -12.25
N SER A 94 -13.99 -1.79 -13.45
CA SER A 94 -15.20 -1.53 -14.23
C SER A 94 -15.94 -2.85 -14.49
N PRO A 95 -17.27 -2.88 -14.34
CA PRO A 95 -18.07 -4.04 -14.76
C PRO A 95 -17.89 -4.43 -16.22
N SER A 96 -17.46 -3.50 -17.07
CA SER A 96 -17.16 -3.75 -18.49
C SER A 96 -15.76 -4.29 -18.74
N LEU A 97 -14.90 -4.37 -17.72
CA LEU A 97 -13.54 -4.86 -17.87
C LEU A 97 -13.52 -6.38 -18.02
N VAL A 98 -12.99 -6.85 -19.13
CA VAL A 98 -12.88 -8.28 -19.42
C VAL A 98 -11.41 -8.71 -19.37
N GLY A 99 -11.15 -9.76 -18.61
CA GLY A 99 -9.82 -10.38 -18.54
C GLY A 99 -8.73 -9.40 -18.05
N PRO A 100 -8.83 -8.88 -16.83
CA PRO A 100 -7.87 -7.88 -16.34
C PRO A 100 -6.43 -8.36 -16.35
N GLN A 101 -6.19 -9.66 -16.30
CA GLN A 101 -4.85 -10.27 -16.33
C GLN A 101 -4.05 -9.89 -17.58
N ARG A 102 -4.73 -9.65 -18.71
CA ARG A 102 -4.07 -9.32 -19.98
C ARG A 102 -3.28 -8.01 -19.94
N TYR A 103 -3.59 -7.14 -18.99
CA TYR A 103 -2.93 -5.84 -18.84
C TYR A 103 -1.79 -5.85 -17.82
N MET A 104 -1.67 -6.93 -17.03
CA MET A 104 -0.75 -6.95 -15.89
C MET A 104 0.72 -6.95 -16.29
N ASP A 105 1.09 -7.53 -17.43
CA ASP A 105 2.47 -7.50 -17.92
C ASP A 105 2.98 -6.05 -18.10
N GLU A 106 2.16 -5.18 -18.68
CA GLU A 106 2.50 -3.77 -18.86
C GLU A 106 2.46 -2.99 -17.54
N VAL A 107 1.52 -3.32 -16.67
CA VAL A 107 1.42 -2.72 -15.32
C VAL A 107 2.65 -3.06 -14.48
N GLN A 108 3.10 -4.31 -14.53
CA GLN A 108 4.26 -4.80 -13.77
C GLN A 108 5.60 -4.26 -14.30
N LYS A 109 5.65 -3.76 -15.51
CA LYS A 109 6.80 -2.98 -15.98
C LYS A 109 6.94 -1.65 -15.24
N ILE A 110 5.83 -1.06 -14.79
CA ILE A 110 5.83 0.18 -14.00
C ILE A 110 6.09 -0.13 -12.53
N PHE A 111 5.36 -1.09 -11.97
CA PHE A 111 5.46 -1.54 -10.60
C PHE A 111 5.42 -3.07 -10.52
N PRO A 112 6.57 -3.75 -10.39
CA PRO A 112 6.66 -5.22 -10.47
C PRO A 112 5.81 -5.98 -9.46
N ALA A 113 5.60 -5.42 -8.26
CA ALA A 113 4.79 -6.03 -7.21
C ALA A 113 3.29 -5.65 -7.28
N ALA A 114 2.82 -5.25 -8.45
CA ALA A 114 1.40 -5.04 -8.72
C ALA A 114 0.69 -6.37 -8.97
N GLU A 115 -0.43 -6.56 -8.31
CA GLU A 115 -1.28 -7.72 -8.46
C GLU A 115 -2.75 -7.33 -8.54
N LEU A 116 -3.57 -8.21 -9.11
CA LEU A 116 -5.01 -8.04 -9.09
C LEU A 116 -5.56 -8.43 -7.72
N GLY A 117 -6.30 -7.53 -7.11
CA GLY A 117 -7.14 -7.83 -5.96
C GLY A 117 -8.30 -8.72 -6.37
N LYS A 118 -8.78 -9.52 -5.44
CA LYS A 118 -9.93 -10.40 -5.62
C LYS A 118 -10.71 -10.44 -4.31
N ASP A 119 -12.01 -10.43 -4.41
CA ASP A 119 -12.87 -10.57 -3.24
C ASP A 119 -12.52 -11.84 -2.45
N GLY A 120 -12.35 -11.69 -1.16
CA GLY A 120 -11.91 -12.78 -0.28
C GLY A 120 -10.41 -13.06 -0.28
N ARG A 121 -9.60 -12.35 -1.07
CA ARG A 121 -8.14 -12.44 -0.98
C ARG A 121 -7.67 -11.92 0.37
N SER A 122 -6.75 -12.63 0.98
CA SER A 122 -6.10 -12.23 2.23
C SER A 122 -4.59 -12.37 2.14
N VAL A 123 -3.89 -11.61 2.96
CA VAL A 123 -2.46 -11.71 3.16
C VAL A 123 -2.15 -11.47 4.64
N GLU A 124 -1.18 -12.17 5.16
CA GLU A 124 -0.65 -11.92 6.49
C GLU A 124 0.61 -11.07 6.35
N LEU A 125 0.58 -9.89 6.96
CA LEU A 125 1.73 -9.00 7.02
C LEU A 125 2.44 -9.24 8.35
N LEU A 126 3.71 -9.61 8.28
CA LEU A 126 4.55 -9.88 9.44
C LEU A 126 5.55 -8.74 9.64
N PHE A 127 5.90 -8.48 10.89
CA PHE A 127 7.02 -7.60 11.20
C PHE A 127 8.31 -8.23 10.68
N GLU A 128 9.19 -7.40 10.14
CA GLU A 128 10.56 -7.83 9.88
C GLU A 128 11.19 -8.26 11.21
N GLU A 129 11.55 -9.53 11.33
CA GLU A 129 12.37 -9.99 12.45
C GLU A 129 13.75 -9.37 12.26
N GLU A 130 14.27 -8.73 13.32
CA GLU A 130 15.70 -8.41 13.34
C GLU A 130 16.44 -9.72 13.17
N THR A 131 17.08 -9.90 12.02
CA THR A 131 18.09 -10.94 11.86
C THR A 131 19.13 -10.66 12.91
N LYS A 132 19.09 -11.44 14.00
CA LYS A 132 20.19 -11.49 14.95
C LYS A 132 21.39 -11.94 14.13
N ASN A 133 22.25 -10.99 13.79
CA ASN A 133 23.60 -11.30 13.35
C ASN A 133 24.28 -12.01 14.52
N GLU A 134 24.33 -13.33 14.42
CA GLU A 134 25.25 -14.12 15.24
C GLU A 134 26.68 -13.86 14.81
#